data_0168cb6f2035573cc1f82d21085a3cf8
#
_entry.id   0168cb6f2035573cc1f82d21085a3cf8
#
_cell.length_a   1.000
_cell.length_b   1.000
_cell.length_c   1.000
_cell.angle_alpha   90.00
_cell.angle_beta   90.00
_cell.angle_gamma   90.00
#
_symmetry.space_group_name_H-M   'P 1'
#
loop_
_entity.id
_entity.type
_entity.pdbx_description
1 polymer ?
#
loop_
_entity_poly.entity_id
_entity_poly.type
_entity_poly.pdbx_seq_one_letter_code
_entity_poly.pdbx_strand_id
1 'polypeptide(L)'
;VFTGALSRSRPTASKLRHEPKYVNRMKSFDSIQTELGAGRTNCERLTQEYLDAIAAGKELNAFLSVFSERALEDAKAVDRKLSSGTAGPLAGMVIAIKDVLCVEGERVTCGSKILEDFVSLYDATAVSRLKASDAILIGKTNMDEFAMGSSTENSAFGRVKLPQDTERVPGGSSGGSAVAVRAGMCTVALGSDTGGSIRQPASFTGVVGLKPTYGRVSRYGLVAFASSFDSIGPFALTTKDAARILQVIAGHDEHDSTSSRTPVPDYLTSLTRDIKGLRVGIPKEYFGEGLDPQVRAAVEKSIELLRSGGASIGEVSLPHTEYTIATYYILATAEASSNLARYDGARYGYRADKVRDLTDMYVKSRSGGFGSEVKRRIMLGTYVLSAGYYDAYYRKGQKVRRLIQQDFFNAFKEFDCLVTPTSPTTAFRAGEKVDDPLKMYLSDIYTTSANLAGIPGISIPCGTDSQGLPVGLQLLGGQFDESTILKVADFLESAS
;
A
#
# COMPACT_ATOMS: atom_id res chain seq x y z
N VAL A 1 -67.82 -4.45 -26.73
CA VAL A 1 -67.66 -5.59 -25.85
C VAL A 1 -66.34 -6.28 -26.20
N PHE A 2 -65.28 -5.95 -25.53
CA PHE A 2 -64.14 -6.88 -25.26
C PHE A 2 -63.22 -6.15 -24.30
N THR A 3 -63.30 -6.55 -23.03
CA THR A 3 -62.40 -6.18 -21.93
C THR A 3 -61.17 -7.09 -22.03
N GLY A 4 -60.01 -6.53 -22.32
CA GLY A 4 -58.71 -7.18 -22.26
C GLY A 4 -57.92 -6.67 -21.05
N ALA A 5 -57.77 -7.49 -20.00
CA ALA A 5 -56.98 -7.21 -18.81
C ALA A 5 -55.47 -7.35 -19.12
N LEU A 6 -54.75 -6.22 -19.05
CA LEU A 6 -53.27 -6.19 -19.08
C LEU A 6 -52.71 -6.59 -17.70
N SER A 7 -52.22 -7.83 -17.60
CA SER A 7 -51.42 -8.27 -16.46
C SER A 7 -50.04 -7.60 -16.49
N ARG A 8 -49.79 -6.69 -15.57
CA ARG A 8 -48.45 -6.11 -15.30
C ARG A 8 -47.67 -7.16 -14.46
N SER A 9 -46.78 -7.89 -15.10
CA SER A 9 -45.75 -8.64 -14.40
C SER A 9 -44.75 -7.69 -13.80
N ARG A 10 -44.66 -7.63 -12.46
CA ARG A 10 -43.58 -6.97 -11.73
C ARG A 10 -42.28 -7.77 -11.92
N PRO A 11 -41.15 -7.14 -12.26
CA PRO A 11 -39.87 -7.83 -12.19
C PRO A 11 -39.50 -8.01 -10.71
N THR A 12 -39.41 -9.24 -10.28
CA THR A 12 -38.81 -9.63 -9.00
C THR A 12 -37.31 -9.39 -9.09
N ALA A 13 -36.84 -8.26 -8.53
CA ALA A 13 -35.43 -8.04 -8.30
C ALA A 13 -34.98 -8.99 -7.17
N SER A 14 -34.46 -10.15 -7.53
CA SER A 14 -33.67 -10.97 -6.61
C SER A 14 -32.36 -10.23 -6.34
N LYS A 15 -32.28 -9.49 -5.24
CA LYS A 15 -31.01 -9.04 -4.65
C LYS A 15 -30.29 -10.30 -4.15
N LEU A 16 -29.55 -10.95 -5.02
CA LEU A 16 -28.48 -11.86 -4.63
C LEU A 16 -27.43 -11.00 -3.92
N ARG A 17 -27.49 -10.95 -2.59
CA ARG A 17 -26.33 -10.57 -1.78
C ARG A 17 -25.31 -11.69 -2.01
N HIS A 18 -24.39 -11.47 -2.93
CA HIS A 18 -23.17 -12.23 -2.98
C HIS A 18 -22.38 -11.87 -1.71
N GLU A 19 -22.46 -12.71 -0.68
CA GLU A 19 -21.42 -12.72 0.33
C GLU A 19 -20.09 -12.95 -0.40
N PRO A 20 -19.08 -12.08 -0.18
CA PRO A 20 -17.82 -12.22 -0.90
C PRO A 20 -17.23 -13.59 -0.60
N LYS A 21 -16.92 -14.33 -1.64
CA LYS A 21 -16.39 -15.73 -1.67
C LYS A 21 -15.20 -15.98 -0.72
N TYR A 22 -14.63 -14.90 -0.15
CA TYR A 22 -13.38 -14.89 0.62
C TYR A 22 -13.54 -14.48 2.09
N VAL A 23 -14.70 -13.98 2.56
CA VAL A 23 -14.87 -13.40 3.92
C VAL A 23 -14.57 -14.39 5.04
N ASN A 24 -14.92 -15.66 4.87
CA ASN A 24 -14.73 -16.68 5.91
C ASN A 24 -13.29 -17.16 6.08
N ARG A 25 -12.33 -16.61 5.31
CA ARG A 25 -10.90 -17.00 5.36
C ARG A 25 -10.02 -15.98 6.04
N MET A 26 -10.53 -14.76 6.26
CA MET A 26 -9.75 -13.67 6.85
C MET A 26 -9.62 -13.89 8.37
N LYS A 27 -8.38 -13.94 8.86
CA LYS A 27 -8.07 -14.11 10.30
C LYS A 27 -7.15 -12.97 10.76
N SER A 28 -7.49 -12.31 11.87
CA SER A 28 -6.55 -11.43 12.57
C SER A 28 -5.49 -12.27 13.28
N PHE A 29 -4.34 -11.67 13.58
CA PHE A 29 -3.28 -12.39 14.27
C PHE A 29 -3.69 -12.79 15.70
N ASP A 30 -4.48 -11.97 16.40
CA ASP A 30 -5.02 -12.34 17.73
C ASP A 30 -5.91 -13.59 17.66
N SER A 31 -6.72 -13.73 16.59
CA SER A 31 -7.51 -14.94 16.36
C SER A 31 -6.60 -16.16 16.12
N ILE A 32 -5.56 -15.99 15.31
CA ILE A 32 -4.58 -17.05 15.02
C ILE A 32 -3.86 -17.48 16.32
N GLN A 33 -3.39 -16.53 17.12
CA GLN A 33 -2.73 -16.80 18.41
C GLN A 33 -3.66 -17.57 19.36
N THR A 34 -4.95 -17.23 19.39
CA THR A 34 -5.96 -17.96 20.19
C THR A 34 -6.15 -19.38 19.71
N GLU A 35 -6.16 -19.62 18.41
CA GLU A 35 -6.30 -20.96 17.81
C GLU A 35 -5.05 -21.83 18.08
N LEU A 36 -3.85 -21.24 17.94
CA LEU A 36 -2.56 -21.89 18.21
C LEU A 36 -2.45 -22.26 19.71
N GLY A 37 -2.72 -21.31 20.62
CA GLY A 37 -2.65 -21.53 22.05
C GLY A 37 -3.66 -22.57 22.57
N ALA A 38 -4.80 -22.73 21.89
CA ALA A 38 -5.81 -23.76 22.18
C ALA A 38 -5.51 -25.10 21.51
N GLY A 39 -4.43 -25.24 20.73
CA GLY A 39 -4.10 -26.47 19.98
C GLY A 39 -5.10 -26.83 18.88
N ARG A 40 -5.94 -25.90 18.44
CA ARG A 40 -6.93 -26.13 17.37
C ARG A 40 -6.31 -26.10 15.96
N THR A 41 -5.15 -25.45 15.84
CA THR A 41 -4.32 -25.41 14.62
C THR A 41 -2.83 -25.39 15.00
N ASN A 42 -1.96 -25.46 13.99
CA ASN A 42 -0.53 -25.21 14.08
C ASN A 42 -0.09 -24.36 12.89
N CYS A 43 1.16 -23.91 12.88
CA CYS A 43 1.69 -23.04 11.81
C CYS A 43 1.71 -23.75 10.45
N GLU A 44 2.07 -25.04 10.43
CA GLU A 44 2.07 -25.83 9.18
C GLU A 44 0.68 -25.88 8.55
N ARG A 45 -0.35 -26.24 9.33
CA ARG A 45 -1.75 -26.30 8.85
C ARG A 45 -2.26 -24.94 8.40
N LEU A 46 -1.99 -23.90 9.18
CA LEU A 46 -2.37 -22.52 8.83
C LEU A 46 -1.71 -22.07 7.52
N THR A 47 -0.43 -22.37 7.34
CA THR A 47 0.30 -22.05 6.10
C THR A 47 -0.29 -22.80 4.92
N GLN A 48 -0.65 -24.08 5.08
CA GLN A 48 -1.33 -24.86 4.04
C GLN A 48 -2.69 -24.25 3.67
N GLU A 49 -3.50 -23.81 4.66
CA GLU A 49 -4.79 -23.14 4.41
C GLU A 49 -4.60 -21.87 3.55
N TYR A 50 -3.55 -21.09 3.77
CA TYR A 50 -3.23 -19.93 2.95
C TYR A 50 -2.73 -20.31 1.54
N LEU A 51 -1.90 -21.35 1.40
CA LEU A 51 -1.48 -21.85 0.09
C LEU A 51 -2.67 -22.34 -0.74
N ASP A 52 -3.61 -23.02 -0.11
CA ASP A 52 -4.85 -23.46 -0.75
C ASP A 52 -5.74 -22.26 -1.16
N ALA A 53 -5.76 -21.20 -0.34
CA ALA A 53 -6.46 -19.96 -0.67
C ALA A 53 -5.84 -19.24 -1.87
N ILE A 54 -4.49 -19.20 -1.96
CA ILE A 54 -3.78 -18.66 -3.12
C ILE A 54 -4.10 -19.45 -4.38
N ALA A 55 -4.06 -20.77 -4.31
CA ALA A 55 -4.38 -21.65 -5.44
C ALA A 55 -5.83 -21.48 -5.92
N ALA A 56 -6.79 -21.40 -4.98
CA ALA A 56 -8.21 -21.18 -5.27
C ALA A 56 -8.54 -19.79 -5.82
N GLY A 57 -7.71 -18.77 -5.50
CA GLY A 57 -7.87 -17.38 -5.94
C GLY A 57 -6.87 -16.96 -7.03
N LYS A 58 -6.32 -17.91 -7.78
CA LYS A 58 -5.31 -17.64 -8.83
C LYS A 58 -5.80 -16.63 -9.87
N GLU A 59 -7.10 -16.58 -10.14
CA GLU A 59 -7.70 -15.62 -11.08
C GLU A 59 -7.58 -14.15 -10.64
N LEU A 60 -7.33 -13.87 -9.35
CA LEU A 60 -7.09 -12.52 -8.85
C LEU A 60 -5.71 -11.98 -9.22
N ASN A 61 -4.80 -12.87 -9.62
CA ASN A 61 -3.42 -12.55 -10.01
C ASN A 61 -2.64 -11.73 -8.94
N ALA A 62 -2.90 -12.02 -7.67
CA ALA A 62 -2.32 -11.29 -6.54
C ALA A 62 -0.83 -11.66 -6.29
N PHE A 63 -0.38 -12.85 -6.69
CA PHE A 63 0.98 -13.33 -6.49
C PHE A 63 1.72 -13.53 -7.81
N LEU A 64 3.02 -13.20 -7.83
CA LEU A 64 3.97 -13.50 -8.92
C LEU A 64 4.75 -14.77 -8.64
N SER A 65 5.09 -15.04 -7.38
CA SER A 65 5.70 -16.29 -6.95
C SER A 65 5.17 -16.69 -5.56
N VAL A 66 5.07 -18.00 -5.33
CA VAL A 66 4.60 -18.60 -4.07
C VAL A 66 5.67 -19.54 -3.54
N PHE A 67 6.04 -19.41 -2.28
CA PHE A 67 7.14 -20.13 -1.62
C PHE A 67 6.64 -21.42 -0.95
N SER A 68 5.87 -22.26 -1.65
CA SER A 68 5.10 -23.35 -1.06
C SER A 68 5.93 -24.28 -0.17
N GLU A 69 7.04 -24.82 -0.67
CA GLU A 69 7.90 -25.73 0.09
C GLU A 69 8.58 -25.02 1.26
N ARG A 70 9.22 -23.89 0.99
CA ARG A 70 9.91 -23.09 2.00
C ARG A 70 8.98 -22.61 3.12
N ALA A 71 7.78 -22.11 2.76
CA ALA A 71 6.82 -21.64 3.76
C ALA A 71 6.35 -22.76 4.70
N LEU A 72 6.17 -23.99 4.19
CA LEU A 72 5.84 -25.15 5.01
C LEU A 72 7.01 -25.60 5.88
N GLU A 73 8.26 -25.56 5.38
CA GLU A 73 9.45 -25.85 6.17
C GLU A 73 9.64 -24.84 7.29
N ASP A 74 9.52 -23.54 7.00
CA ASP A 74 9.57 -22.45 7.97
C ASP A 74 8.46 -22.62 9.02
N ALA A 75 7.23 -22.95 8.60
CA ALA A 75 6.10 -23.20 9.51
C ALA A 75 6.37 -24.35 10.48
N LYS A 76 6.92 -25.47 10.01
CA LYS A 76 7.34 -26.59 10.88
C LYS A 76 8.45 -26.18 11.86
N ALA A 77 9.38 -25.33 11.43
CA ALA A 77 10.40 -24.82 12.31
C ALA A 77 9.81 -23.92 13.40
N VAL A 78 8.86 -23.07 13.06
CA VAL A 78 8.14 -22.21 14.01
C VAL A 78 7.31 -23.05 14.99
N ASP A 79 6.63 -24.10 14.56
CA ASP A 79 5.88 -25.03 15.43
C ASP A 79 6.81 -25.69 16.48
N ARG A 80 8.02 -26.10 16.09
CA ARG A 80 9.02 -26.60 17.05
C ARG A 80 9.43 -25.54 18.07
N LYS A 81 9.63 -24.29 17.66
CA LYS A 81 9.95 -23.18 18.57
C LYS A 81 8.80 -22.85 19.52
N LEU A 82 7.55 -22.87 19.03
CA LEU A 82 6.36 -22.71 19.89
C LEU A 82 6.30 -23.80 20.96
N SER A 83 6.55 -25.06 20.58
CA SER A 83 6.55 -26.20 21.50
C SER A 83 7.66 -26.12 22.55
N SER A 84 8.83 -25.51 22.23
CA SER A 84 9.95 -25.33 23.16
C SER A 84 9.91 -24.01 23.94
N GLY A 85 8.93 -23.13 23.67
CA GLY A 85 8.82 -21.82 24.32
C GLY A 85 9.88 -20.80 23.86
N THR A 86 10.50 -21.01 22.68
CA THR A 86 11.57 -20.15 22.13
C THR A 86 11.12 -19.34 20.92
N ALA A 87 9.82 -19.34 20.62
CA ALA A 87 9.26 -18.66 19.45
C ALA A 87 9.27 -17.14 19.59
N GLY A 88 9.57 -16.46 18.49
CA GLY A 88 9.54 -15.00 18.39
C GLY A 88 8.12 -14.42 18.34
N PRO A 89 8.00 -13.08 18.42
CA PRO A 89 6.72 -12.38 18.59
C PRO A 89 5.76 -12.49 17.37
N LEU A 90 6.25 -12.92 16.21
CA LEU A 90 5.43 -13.11 15.00
C LEU A 90 5.21 -14.59 14.65
N ALA A 91 5.50 -15.52 15.56
CA ALA A 91 5.28 -16.95 15.33
C ALA A 91 3.81 -17.25 14.99
N GLY A 92 3.59 -17.87 13.81
CA GLY A 92 2.26 -18.12 13.25
C GLY A 92 1.71 -17.01 12.36
N MET A 93 2.42 -15.89 12.20
CA MET A 93 2.04 -14.85 11.24
C MET A 93 2.58 -15.17 9.84
N VAL A 94 1.68 -15.40 8.90
CA VAL A 94 2.03 -15.67 7.49
C VAL A 94 1.98 -14.38 6.70
N ILE A 95 3.10 -14.01 6.05
CA ILE A 95 3.31 -12.70 5.44
C ILE A 95 3.62 -12.81 3.95
N ALA A 96 2.91 -12.02 3.14
CA ALA A 96 3.22 -11.83 1.72
C ALA A 96 4.08 -10.57 1.52
N ILE A 97 4.99 -10.60 0.53
CA ILE A 97 5.99 -9.55 0.31
C ILE A 97 5.79 -8.93 -1.08
N LYS A 98 5.57 -7.62 -1.17
CA LYS A 98 5.52 -6.92 -2.47
C LYS A 98 6.79 -7.18 -3.28
N ASP A 99 6.64 -7.42 -4.58
CA ASP A 99 7.74 -7.85 -5.45
C ASP A 99 8.78 -6.76 -5.77
N VAL A 100 8.81 -5.69 -5.01
CA VAL A 100 9.83 -4.65 -5.01
C VAL A 100 10.85 -4.82 -3.87
N LEU A 101 10.57 -5.74 -2.92
CA LEU A 101 11.41 -6.02 -1.77
C LEU A 101 12.26 -7.26 -2.00
N CYS A 102 13.54 -7.16 -1.72
CA CYS A 102 14.49 -8.26 -1.82
C CYS A 102 14.21 -9.33 -0.77
N VAL A 103 14.13 -10.57 -1.21
CA VAL A 103 14.13 -11.80 -0.40
C VAL A 103 15.23 -12.68 -0.94
N GLU A 104 16.21 -13.03 -0.12
CA GLU A 104 17.39 -13.82 -0.53
C GLU A 104 16.98 -15.14 -1.16
N GLY A 105 17.56 -15.43 -2.33
CA GLY A 105 17.28 -16.64 -3.12
C GLY A 105 15.99 -16.59 -3.94
N GLU A 106 15.19 -15.51 -3.82
CA GLU A 106 13.91 -15.39 -4.51
C GLU A 106 13.95 -14.34 -5.62
N ARG A 107 13.05 -14.49 -6.60
CA ARG A 107 12.93 -13.51 -7.69
C ARG A 107 12.45 -12.17 -7.18
N VAL A 108 12.97 -11.08 -7.76
CA VAL A 108 12.54 -9.70 -7.55
C VAL A 108 12.38 -9.08 -8.93
N THR A 109 11.16 -9.13 -9.46
CA THR A 109 10.88 -8.66 -10.83
C THR A 109 10.42 -7.21 -10.87
N CYS A 110 9.92 -6.66 -9.77
CA CYS A 110 9.25 -5.35 -9.70
C CYS A 110 8.07 -5.22 -10.68
N GLY A 111 7.40 -6.33 -11.01
CA GLY A 111 6.33 -6.36 -12.01
C GLY A 111 6.81 -6.06 -13.44
N SER A 112 8.10 -6.20 -13.74
CA SER A 112 8.76 -5.79 -14.98
C SER A 112 9.51 -6.93 -15.67
N LYS A 113 9.49 -6.94 -17.00
CA LYS A 113 10.34 -7.83 -17.80
C LYS A 113 11.83 -7.53 -17.64
N ILE A 114 12.19 -6.28 -17.33
CA ILE A 114 13.61 -5.90 -17.19
C ILE A 114 14.33 -6.68 -16.09
N LEU A 115 13.60 -7.13 -15.06
CA LEU A 115 14.10 -7.92 -13.93
C LEU A 115 13.44 -9.31 -13.83
N GLU A 116 12.80 -9.81 -14.89
CA GLU A 116 12.02 -11.06 -14.88
C GLU A 116 12.77 -12.24 -14.27
N ASP A 117 14.07 -12.37 -14.55
CA ASP A 117 14.92 -13.47 -14.09
C ASP A 117 15.87 -13.07 -12.94
N PHE A 118 15.75 -11.86 -12.41
CA PHE A 118 16.65 -11.41 -11.36
C PHE A 118 16.32 -12.09 -10.02
N VAL A 119 17.29 -12.78 -9.43
CA VAL A 119 17.22 -13.41 -8.12
C VAL A 119 18.02 -12.56 -7.13
N SER A 120 17.43 -12.23 -6.00
CA SER A 120 18.07 -11.43 -4.96
C SER A 120 19.15 -12.21 -4.23
N LEU A 121 20.28 -11.55 -3.96
CA LEU A 121 21.43 -12.11 -3.25
C LEU A 121 21.37 -11.84 -1.73
N TYR A 122 20.39 -11.07 -1.25
CA TYR A 122 20.25 -10.68 0.15
C TYR A 122 18.79 -10.31 0.46
N ASP A 123 18.46 -10.32 1.74
CA ASP A 123 17.16 -9.84 2.23
C ASP A 123 17.13 -8.31 2.38
N ALA A 124 15.99 -7.70 2.11
CA ALA A 124 15.70 -6.36 2.61
C ALA A 124 15.71 -6.36 4.15
N THR A 125 16.17 -5.26 4.78
CA THR A 125 16.21 -5.17 6.24
C THR A 125 14.85 -5.46 6.89
N ALA A 126 13.76 -4.96 6.32
CA ALA A 126 12.41 -5.27 6.78
C ALA A 126 12.12 -6.78 6.74
N VAL A 127 12.56 -7.47 5.67
CA VAL A 127 12.39 -8.93 5.51
C VAL A 127 13.24 -9.70 6.53
N SER A 128 14.51 -9.32 6.72
CA SER A 128 15.39 -9.95 7.72
C SER A 128 14.80 -9.84 9.13
N ARG A 129 14.25 -8.68 9.49
CA ARG A 129 13.63 -8.47 10.81
C ARG A 129 12.39 -9.32 11.00
N LEU A 130 11.56 -9.50 9.94
CA LEU A 130 10.39 -10.39 10.00
C LEU A 130 10.82 -11.85 10.21
N LYS A 131 11.79 -12.34 9.45
CA LYS A 131 12.35 -13.70 9.60
C LYS A 131 12.91 -13.91 11.01
N ALA A 132 13.68 -12.95 11.52
CA ALA A 132 14.25 -13.01 12.88
C ALA A 132 13.17 -13.02 13.99
N SER A 133 11.95 -12.58 13.68
CA SER A 133 10.79 -12.59 14.58
C SER A 133 9.88 -13.81 14.38
N ASP A 134 10.33 -14.83 13.65
CA ASP A 134 9.60 -16.07 13.32
C ASP A 134 8.33 -15.86 12.47
N ALA A 135 8.28 -14.82 11.64
CA ALA A 135 7.26 -14.70 10.61
C ALA A 135 7.53 -15.69 9.46
N ILE A 136 6.45 -16.23 8.89
CA ILE A 136 6.48 -17.18 7.77
C ILE A 136 6.22 -16.42 6.47
N LEU A 137 7.17 -16.44 5.53
CA LEU A 137 7.02 -15.77 4.24
C LEU A 137 6.37 -16.70 3.22
N ILE A 138 5.24 -16.26 2.60
CA ILE A 138 4.45 -17.13 1.72
C ILE A 138 4.66 -16.89 0.22
N GLY A 139 5.17 -15.71 -0.16
CA GLY A 139 5.38 -15.41 -1.59
C GLY A 139 5.53 -13.92 -1.89
N LYS A 140 5.70 -13.63 -3.19
CA LYS A 140 5.87 -12.29 -3.75
C LYS A 140 4.58 -11.84 -4.42
N THR A 141 4.07 -10.68 -4.00
CA THR A 141 2.81 -10.14 -4.53
C THR A 141 3.03 -9.26 -5.75
N ASN A 142 2.06 -9.33 -6.68
CA ASN A 142 2.03 -8.55 -7.91
C ASN A 142 1.83 -7.05 -7.63
N MET A 143 2.30 -6.21 -8.56
CA MET A 143 2.37 -4.77 -8.38
C MET A 143 2.40 -4.02 -9.72
N ASP A 144 2.12 -2.72 -9.74
CA ASP A 144 2.47 -1.88 -10.88
C ASP A 144 3.98 -1.88 -11.10
N GLU A 145 4.42 -1.92 -12.34
CA GLU A 145 5.82 -1.99 -12.74
C GLU A 145 6.68 -0.92 -12.05
N PHE A 146 7.74 -1.32 -11.33
CA PHE A 146 8.62 -0.45 -10.52
C PHE A 146 7.87 0.49 -9.56
N ALA A 147 6.75 0.04 -9.03
CA ALA A 147 5.84 0.84 -8.19
C ALA A 147 5.27 2.10 -8.88
N MET A 148 5.25 2.13 -10.21
CA MET A 148 4.78 3.24 -11.04
C MET A 148 3.36 2.99 -11.55
N GLY A 149 2.37 3.34 -10.75
CA GLY A 149 0.96 3.21 -11.06
C GLY A 149 0.09 3.34 -9.82
N SER A 150 -1.22 3.41 -10.04
CA SER A 150 -2.22 3.58 -8.98
C SER A 150 -3.40 2.61 -9.14
N SER A 151 -3.22 1.54 -9.93
CA SER A 151 -4.31 0.59 -10.24
C SER A 151 -3.87 -0.87 -10.28
N THR A 152 -2.58 -1.14 -10.33
CA THR A 152 -1.96 -2.46 -10.56
C THR A 152 -2.38 -3.08 -11.90
N GLU A 153 -2.55 -2.21 -12.91
CA GLU A 153 -2.76 -2.60 -14.32
C GLU A 153 -1.45 -2.64 -15.12
N ASN A 154 -0.39 -1.97 -14.64
CA ASN A 154 0.88 -1.80 -15.35
C ASN A 154 1.88 -2.95 -15.12
N SER A 155 1.48 -4.07 -14.54
CA SER A 155 2.35 -5.23 -14.39
C SER A 155 2.61 -5.94 -15.73
N ALA A 156 3.86 -6.30 -15.99
CA ALA A 156 4.24 -7.14 -17.14
C ALA A 156 3.61 -8.56 -17.08
N PHE A 157 3.15 -8.98 -15.89
CA PHE A 157 2.57 -10.29 -15.62
C PHE A 157 1.02 -10.25 -15.52
N GLY A 158 0.40 -9.19 -16.03
CA GLY A 158 -1.04 -8.97 -16.05
C GLY A 158 -1.57 -8.26 -14.80
N ARG A 159 -2.77 -7.69 -14.93
CA ARG A 159 -3.41 -6.90 -13.88
C ARG A 159 -3.83 -7.74 -12.68
N VAL A 160 -3.85 -7.13 -11.51
CA VAL A 160 -4.51 -7.66 -10.32
C VAL A 160 -5.99 -7.28 -10.34
N LYS A 161 -6.85 -8.17 -9.84
CA LYS A 161 -8.30 -7.98 -9.82
C LYS A 161 -8.78 -7.76 -8.39
N LEU A 162 -9.78 -6.88 -8.23
CA LEU A 162 -10.42 -6.64 -6.94
C LEU A 162 -11.28 -7.85 -6.53
N PRO A 163 -11.13 -8.43 -5.31
CA PRO A 163 -11.91 -9.61 -4.90
C PRO A 163 -13.41 -9.38 -4.83
N GLN A 164 -13.86 -8.16 -4.53
CA GLN A 164 -15.27 -7.78 -4.43
C GLN A 164 -15.95 -7.64 -5.80
N ASP A 165 -15.20 -7.22 -6.82
CA ASP A 165 -15.64 -7.05 -8.20
C ASP A 165 -14.43 -7.17 -9.14
N THR A 166 -14.28 -8.31 -9.81
CA THR A 166 -13.12 -8.62 -10.67
C THR A 166 -12.99 -7.74 -11.91
N GLU A 167 -14.01 -6.95 -12.23
CA GLU A 167 -13.97 -5.95 -13.31
C GLU A 167 -13.36 -4.62 -12.86
N ARG A 168 -13.05 -4.49 -11.55
CA ARG A 168 -12.46 -3.29 -10.97
C ARG A 168 -11.00 -3.49 -10.59
N VAL A 169 -10.32 -2.38 -10.41
CA VAL A 169 -8.93 -2.33 -9.97
C VAL A 169 -8.86 -2.36 -8.43
N PRO A 170 -7.86 -3.03 -7.85
CA PRO A 170 -7.65 -3.03 -6.39
C PRO A 170 -6.94 -1.78 -5.88
N GLY A 171 -6.61 -0.84 -6.78
CA GLY A 171 -5.66 0.22 -6.52
C GLY A 171 -4.21 -0.23 -6.73
N GLY A 172 -3.26 0.69 -6.50
CA GLY A 172 -1.83 0.44 -6.73
C GLY A 172 -0.94 1.50 -6.09
N SER A 173 0.34 1.21 -6.17
CA SER A 173 1.03 0.14 -6.87
C SER A 173 1.11 -1.20 -6.11
N SER A 174 0.66 -1.29 -4.85
CA SER A 174 0.71 -2.52 -4.03
C SER A 174 -0.61 -3.31 -4.07
N GLY A 175 -1.30 -3.35 -5.23
CA GLY A 175 -2.62 -3.99 -5.34
C GLY A 175 -2.61 -5.48 -5.00
N GLY A 176 -1.55 -6.22 -5.39
CA GLY A 176 -1.40 -7.63 -5.04
C GLY A 176 -1.32 -7.85 -3.53
N SER A 177 -0.59 -6.99 -2.79
CA SER A 177 -0.49 -7.07 -1.33
C SER A 177 -1.84 -6.80 -0.65
N ALA A 178 -2.56 -5.78 -1.08
CA ALA A 178 -3.88 -5.45 -0.55
C ALA A 178 -4.90 -6.57 -0.82
N VAL A 179 -4.89 -7.13 -2.04
CA VAL A 179 -5.75 -8.27 -2.44
C VAL A 179 -5.40 -9.53 -1.66
N ALA A 180 -4.12 -9.82 -1.45
CA ALA A 180 -3.69 -11.01 -0.70
C ALA A 180 -4.27 -11.00 0.72
N VAL A 181 -4.26 -9.85 1.42
CA VAL A 181 -4.88 -9.70 2.74
C VAL A 181 -6.41 -9.80 2.63
N ARG A 182 -7.03 -9.07 1.71
CA ARG A 182 -8.49 -9.04 1.55
C ARG A 182 -9.09 -10.38 1.16
N ALA A 183 -8.38 -11.19 0.40
CA ALA A 183 -8.82 -12.51 -0.03
C ALA A 183 -8.45 -13.65 0.94
N GLY A 184 -7.85 -13.32 2.10
CA GLY A 184 -7.43 -14.32 3.09
C GLY A 184 -6.37 -15.27 2.55
N MET A 185 -5.40 -14.75 1.80
CA MET A 185 -4.25 -15.48 1.25
C MET A 185 -2.98 -15.33 2.11
N CYS A 186 -3.03 -14.47 3.10
CA CYS A 186 -2.01 -14.27 4.13
C CYS A 186 -2.62 -13.51 5.30
N THR A 187 -1.91 -13.46 6.44
CA THR A 187 -2.34 -12.67 7.60
C THR A 187 -2.09 -11.18 7.37
N VAL A 188 -0.90 -10.85 6.87
CA VAL A 188 -0.40 -9.48 6.62
C VAL A 188 0.39 -9.49 5.31
N ALA A 189 0.46 -8.35 4.62
CA ALA A 189 1.38 -8.19 3.49
C ALA A 189 2.21 -6.92 3.65
N LEU A 190 3.48 -6.95 3.20
CA LEU A 190 4.27 -5.73 3.03
C LEU A 190 4.00 -5.09 1.67
N GLY A 191 3.94 -3.76 1.66
CA GLY A 191 3.89 -2.93 0.48
C GLY A 191 4.95 -1.84 0.48
N SER A 192 4.91 -0.99 -0.55
CA SER A 192 5.68 0.26 -0.60
C SER A 192 4.76 1.43 -0.97
N ASP A 193 5.04 2.61 -0.42
CA ASP A 193 4.25 3.83 -0.61
C ASP A 193 5.18 4.98 -0.98
N THR A 194 5.08 5.45 -2.21
CA THR A 194 5.84 6.58 -2.76
C THR A 194 4.94 7.79 -2.99
N GLY A 195 3.66 7.56 -3.29
CA GLY A 195 2.64 8.60 -3.51
C GLY A 195 1.25 8.22 -3.01
N GLY A 196 1.12 7.09 -2.27
CA GLY A 196 -0.15 6.54 -1.82
C GLY A 196 -0.27 5.03 -2.02
N SER A 197 0.78 4.38 -2.51
CA SER A 197 0.74 3.00 -2.99
C SER A 197 0.57 1.92 -1.91
N ILE A 198 0.37 2.28 -0.65
CA ILE A 198 -0.18 1.45 0.43
C ILE A 198 -1.59 1.92 0.76
N ARG A 199 -1.77 3.20 1.04
CA ARG A 199 -3.01 3.77 1.56
C ARG A 199 -4.17 3.70 0.57
N GLN A 200 -3.92 4.04 -0.70
CA GLN A 200 -4.95 4.01 -1.74
C GLN A 200 -5.45 2.58 -2.04
N PRO A 201 -4.59 1.56 -2.30
CA PRO A 201 -5.10 0.19 -2.47
C PRO A 201 -5.72 -0.39 -1.20
N ALA A 202 -5.31 0.03 0.01
CA ALA A 202 -5.99 -0.33 1.25
C ALA A 202 -7.44 0.20 1.26
N SER A 203 -7.65 1.45 0.85
CA SER A 203 -8.98 2.06 0.72
C SER A 203 -9.86 1.28 -0.25
N PHE A 204 -9.35 0.93 -1.44
CA PHE A 204 -10.13 0.25 -2.49
C PHE A 204 -10.48 -1.19 -2.14
N THR A 205 -9.62 -1.87 -1.40
CA THR A 205 -9.83 -3.28 -1.01
C THR A 205 -10.54 -3.44 0.33
N GLY A 206 -10.61 -2.36 1.14
CA GLY A 206 -11.24 -2.40 2.46
C GLY A 206 -10.39 -3.12 3.50
N VAL A 207 -9.08 -2.85 3.51
CA VAL A 207 -8.13 -3.30 4.53
C VAL A 207 -7.41 -2.10 5.16
N VAL A 208 -6.69 -2.33 6.23
CA VAL A 208 -5.81 -1.33 6.85
C VAL A 208 -4.50 -1.26 6.07
N GLY A 209 -4.05 -0.02 5.75
CA GLY A 209 -2.74 0.20 5.11
C GLY A 209 -1.98 1.33 5.78
N LEU A 210 -0.81 1.03 6.33
CA LEU A 210 0.00 1.99 7.11
C LEU A 210 1.28 2.36 6.36
N LYS A 211 1.43 3.64 6.05
CA LYS A 211 2.67 4.27 5.60
C LYS A 211 3.34 4.94 6.81
N PRO A 212 4.50 4.47 7.27
CA PRO A 212 5.22 5.15 8.37
C PRO A 212 5.84 6.47 7.92
N THR A 213 6.39 7.22 8.85
CA THR A 213 7.26 8.38 8.57
C THR A 213 8.41 7.95 7.66
N TYR A 214 8.80 8.81 6.71
CA TYR A 214 9.98 8.58 5.89
C TYR A 214 11.22 8.37 6.77
N GLY A 215 11.96 7.29 6.53
CA GLY A 215 13.11 6.89 7.34
C GLY A 215 12.80 6.15 8.64
N ARG A 216 11.53 5.91 9.00
CA ARG A 216 11.16 5.06 10.14
C ARG A 216 11.50 3.58 9.89
N VAL A 217 11.37 3.12 8.66
CA VAL A 217 11.74 1.79 8.19
C VAL A 217 12.87 1.92 7.18
N SER A 218 13.90 1.09 7.29
CA SER A 218 15.01 1.05 6.34
C SER A 218 14.52 0.70 4.94
N ARG A 219 15.09 1.38 3.94
CA ARG A 219 14.88 1.12 2.51
C ARG A 219 15.94 0.17 1.91
N TYR A 220 16.88 -0.33 2.71
CA TYR A 220 17.84 -1.32 2.23
C TYR A 220 17.12 -2.56 1.72
N GLY A 221 17.41 -2.95 0.46
CA GLY A 221 16.73 -4.04 -0.23
C GLY A 221 15.35 -3.69 -0.81
N LEU A 222 14.93 -2.42 -0.77
CA LEU A 222 13.81 -1.91 -1.55
C LEU A 222 14.34 -1.42 -2.90
N VAL A 223 13.86 -1.98 -4.00
CA VAL A 223 14.16 -1.48 -5.35
C VAL A 223 13.55 -0.09 -5.52
N ALA A 224 14.40 0.91 -5.74
CA ALA A 224 14.00 2.31 -5.68
C ALA A 224 13.15 2.75 -6.89
N PHE A 225 11.99 3.36 -6.59
CA PHE A 225 11.27 4.23 -7.51
C PHE A 225 11.73 5.67 -7.36
N ALA A 226 11.42 6.31 -6.23
CA ALA A 226 11.82 7.67 -5.91
C ALA A 226 12.37 7.71 -4.48
N SER A 227 13.68 7.70 -4.37
CA SER A 227 14.42 7.42 -3.13
C SER A 227 14.10 8.38 -1.98
N SER A 228 13.67 9.62 -2.29
CA SER A 228 13.31 10.61 -1.26
C SER A 228 11.84 10.52 -0.79
N PHE A 229 11.07 9.54 -1.30
CA PHE A 229 9.65 9.34 -0.98
C PHE A 229 9.33 7.91 -0.55
N ASP A 230 10.03 6.91 -1.10
CA ASP A 230 9.74 5.50 -0.90
C ASP A 230 9.71 5.13 0.58
N SER A 231 8.64 4.47 1.01
CA SER A 231 8.46 3.94 2.37
C SER A 231 7.91 2.53 2.30
N ILE A 232 8.35 1.66 3.21
CA ILE A 232 7.83 0.29 3.38
C ILE A 232 6.81 0.30 4.51
N GLY A 233 5.68 -0.41 4.34
CA GLY A 233 4.70 -0.55 5.39
C GLY A 233 3.72 -1.69 5.15
N PRO A 234 2.93 -2.06 6.18
CA PRO A 234 2.03 -3.19 6.14
C PRO A 234 0.63 -2.89 5.59
N PHE A 235 0.03 -3.96 5.05
CA PHE A 235 -1.41 -4.16 4.92
C PHE A 235 -1.85 -5.21 5.91
N ALA A 236 -2.94 -4.98 6.62
CA ALA A 236 -3.50 -5.90 7.61
C ALA A 236 -5.03 -5.82 7.65
N LEU A 237 -5.66 -6.76 8.35
CA LEU A 237 -7.10 -6.69 8.61
C LEU A 237 -7.44 -5.75 9.75
N THR A 238 -6.51 -5.58 10.70
CA THR A 238 -6.69 -4.76 11.89
C THR A 238 -5.57 -3.76 12.07
N THR A 239 -5.88 -2.64 12.70
CA THR A 239 -4.89 -1.63 13.11
C THR A 239 -3.81 -2.24 14.01
N LYS A 240 -4.20 -3.16 14.89
CA LYS A 240 -3.29 -3.85 15.82
C LYS A 240 -2.26 -4.71 15.08
N ASP A 241 -2.66 -5.43 14.03
CA ASP A 241 -1.73 -6.23 13.24
C ASP A 241 -0.78 -5.36 12.42
N ALA A 242 -1.26 -4.23 11.90
CA ALA A 242 -0.41 -3.23 11.24
C ALA A 242 0.63 -2.64 12.21
N ALA A 243 0.23 -2.33 13.45
CA ALA A 243 1.11 -1.84 14.50
C ALA A 243 2.19 -2.87 14.87
N ARG A 244 1.83 -4.15 14.99
CA ARG A 244 2.78 -5.26 15.27
C ARG A 244 3.86 -5.36 14.20
N ILE A 245 3.47 -5.31 12.94
CA ILE A 245 4.45 -5.35 11.85
C ILE A 245 5.33 -4.12 11.89
N LEU A 246 4.76 -2.92 12.06
CA LEU A 246 5.57 -1.71 12.16
C LEU A 246 6.56 -1.79 13.33
N GLN A 247 6.16 -2.32 14.48
CA GLN A 247 7.02 -2.51 15.66
C GLN A 247 8.28 -3.31 15.31
N VAL A 248 8.13 -4.35 14.47
CA VAL A 248 9.24 -5.25 14.10
C VAL A 248 10.13 -4.64 13.01
N ILE A 249 9.54 -4.03 11.99
CA ILE A 249 10.31 -3.55 10.82
C ILE A 249 10.93 -2.16 11.03
N ALA A 250 10.43 -1.36 11.99
CA ALA A 250 10.91 -0.02 12.28
C ALA A 250 12.30 0.00 12.96
N GLY A 251 12.99 1.13 12.84
CA GLY A 251 14.26 1.39 13.53
C GLY A 251 15.43 1.60 12.59
N HIS A 252 16.50 2.18 13.17
CA HIS A 252 17.72 2.55 12.45
C HIS A 252 18.41 1.34 11.79
N ASP A 253 19.01 1.60 10.64
CA ASP A 253 19.80 0.65 9.88
C ASP A 253 20.99 1.36 9.24
N GLU A 254 22.20 0.88 9.50
CA GLU A 254 23.44 1.46 8.96
C GLU A 254 23.56 1.29 7.43
N HIS A 255 22.81 0.36 6.83
CA HIS A 255 22.78 0.16 5.37
C HIS A 255 21.92 1.21 4.64
N ASP A 256 21.10 1.99 5.36
CA ASP A 256 20.30 3.08 4.81
C ASP A 256 20.60 4.40 5.52
N SER A 257 21.40 5.25 4.88
CA SER A 257 21.78 6.56 5.40
C SER A 257 20.59 7.51 5.68
N THR A 258 19.41 7.20 5.16
CA THR A 258 18.17 7.97 5.40
C THR A 258 17.33 7.41 6.54
N SER A 259 17.69 6.23 7.10
CA SER A 259 16.98 5.67 8.24
C SER A 259 17.20 6.51 9.51
N SER A 260 16.12 6.82 10.21
CA SER A 260 16.15 7.70 11.38
C SER A 260 16.69 6.97 12.62
N ARG A 261 17.42 7.71 13.47
CA ARG A 261 17.82 7.27 14.82
C ARG A 261 16.78 7.59 15.90
N THR A 262 15.64 8.18 15.52
CA THR A 262 14.53 8.43 16.45
C THR A 262 14.08 7.11 17.06
N PRO A 263 14.02 6.98 18.38
CA PRO A 263 13.59 5.74 19.04
C PRO A 263 12.25 5.25 18.53
N VAL A 264 12.08 3.95 18.42
CA VAL A 264 10.82 3.31 18.07
C VAL A 264 10.01 3.13 19.36
N PRO A 265 8.84 3.77 19.49
CA PRO A 265 7.99 3.55 20.67
C PRO A 265 7.36 2.16 20.62
N ASP A 266 6.82 1.71 21.74
CA ASP A 266 5.94 0.54 21.73
C ASP A 266 4.57 0.93 21.17
N TYR A 267 4.35 0.62 19.88
CA TYR A 267 3.10 0.96 19.20
C TYR A 267 1.90 0.21 19.76
N LEU A 268 2.08 -1.01 20.29
CA LEU A 268 0.98 -1.81 20.82
C LEU A 268 0.43 -1.22 22.13
N THR A 269 1.29 -0.66 22.97
CA THR A 269 0.85 0.01 24.20
C THR A 269 0.12 1.33 23.94
N SER A 270 0.28 1.92 22.75
CA SER A 270 -0.45 3.13 22.35
C SER A 270 -1.92 2.87 21.94
N LEU A 271 -2.32 1.61 21.68
CA LEU A 271 -3.66 1.22 21.28
C LEU A 271 -4.63 1.20 22.47
N THR A 272 -4.84 2.35 23.09
CA THR A 272 -5.65 2.49 24.31
C THR A 272 -7.12 2.80 24.01
N ARG A 273 -7.45 3.15 22.75
CA ARG A 273 -8.78 3.66 22.34
C ARG A 273 -9.22 4.92 23.08
N ASP A 274 -8.38 5.51 23.90
CA ASP A 274 -8.65 6.78 24.58
C ASP A 274 -8.23 7.94 23.69
N ILE A 275 -9.22 8.56 23.06
CA ILE A 275 -9.05 9.73 22.18
C ILE A 275 -9.59 11.01 22.80
N LYS A 276 -10.02 10.96 24.08
CA LYS A 276 -10.58 12.13 24.78
C LYS A 276 -9.55 13.27 24.84
N GLY A 277 -9.98 14.43 24.37
CA GLY A 277 -9.16 15.64 24.33
C GLY A 277 -8.15 15.71 23.19
N LEU A 278 -8.01 14.67 22.34
CA LEU A 278 -7.22 14.79 21.12
C LEU A 278 -7.81 15.84 20.17
N ARG A 279 -6.95 16.64 19.58
CA ARG A 279 -7.31 17.68 18.61
C ARG A 279 -7.18 17.10 17.21
N VAL A 280 -8.28 16.98 16.51
CA VAL A 280 -8.35 16.39 15.15
C VAL A 280 -8.67 17.48 14.15
N GLY A 281 -7.78 17.71 13.19
CA GLY A 281 -7.93 18.70 12.13
C GLY A 281 -8.57 18.11 10.87
N ILE A 282 -9.45 18.87 10.24
CA ILE A 282 -10.08 18.53 8.96
C ILE A 282 -9.58 19.52 7.91
N PRO A 283 -8.67 19.10 7.00
CA PRO A 283 -8.18 19.98 5.93
C PRO A 283 -9.30 20.26 4.92
N LYS A 284 -9.74 21.52 4.83
CA LYS A 284 -10.85 21.92 3.96
C LYS A 284 -10.62 21.62 2.47
N GLU A 285 -9.36 21.66 2.03
CA GLU A 285 -8.96 21.41 0.64
C GLU A 285 -9.22 19.97 0.20
N TYR A 286 -9.37 19.02 1.15
CA TYR A 286 -9.65 17.60 0.86
C TYR A 286 -11.15 17.30 0.76
N PHE A 287 -12.00 18.27 1.07
CA PHE A 287 -13.47 18.14 1.03
C PHE A 287 -14.07 19.06 -0.06
N GLY A 288 -13.29 19.45 -1.07
CA GLY A 288 -13.70 20.30 -2.18
C GLY A 288 -14.48 19.58 -3.30
N GLU A 289 -14.47 20.19 -4.47
CA GLU A 289 -15.04 19.61 -5.71
C GLU A 289 -14.26 18.35 -6.12
N GLY A 290 -14.96 17.37 -6.73
CA GLY A 290 -14.38 16.10 -7.18
C GLY A 290 -14.37 14.97 -6.14
N LEU A 291 -14.70 15.25 -4.89
CA LEU A 291 -14.93 14.20 -3.89
C LEU A 291 -16.33 13.60 -4.07
N ASP A 292 -16.40 12.28 -4.28
CA ASP A 292 -17.66 11.54 -4.40
C ASP A 292 -18.53 11.76 -3.14
N PRO A 293 -19.83 12.10 -3.29
CA PRO A 293 -20.71 12.35 -2.16
C PRO A 293 -20.85 11.18 -1.18
N GLN A 294 -20.76 9.93 -1.66
CA GLN A 294 -20.86 8.75 -0.80
C GLN A 294 -19.56 8.55 -0.01
N VAL A 295 -18.39 8.83 -0.62
CA VAL A 295 -17.11 8.86 0.08
C VAL A 295 -17.13 9.94 1.16
N ARG A 296 -17.57 11.15 0.83
CA ARG A 296 -17.74 12.25 1.78
C ARG A 296 -18.59 11.81 2.98
N ALA A 297 -19.79 11.28 2.74
CA ALA A 297 -20.72 10.89 3.79
C ALA A 297 -20.15 9.82 4.73
N ALA A 298 -19.41 8.83 4.19
CA ALA A 298 -18.77 7.80 4.99
C ALA A 298 -17.67 8.36 5.90
N VAL A 299 -16.86 9.29 5.37
CA VAL A 299 -15.79 9.95 6.15
C VAL A 299 -16.38 10.87 7.20
N GLU A 300 -17.40 11.69 6.88
CA GLU A 300 -18.09 12.56 7.82
C GLU A 300 -18.73 11.78 8.98
N LYS A 301 -19.31 10.61 8.70
CA LYS A 301 -19.82 9.70 9.75
C LYS A 301 -18.70 9.29 10.73
N SER A 302 -17.52 8.99 10.24
CA SER A 302 -16.37 8.63 11.09
C SER A 302 -15.86 9.83 11.90
N ILE A 303 -15.93 11.05 11.36
CA ILE A 303 -15.61 12.29 12.08
C ILE A 303 -16.59 12.48 13.25
N GLU A 304 -17.88 12.17 13.07
CA GLU A 304 -18.87 12.23 14.17
C GLU A 304 -18.58 11.17 15.25
N LEU A 305 -18.08 9.97 14.88
CA LEU A 305 -17.63 8.99 15.88
C LEU A 305 -16.45 9.53 16.70
N LEU A 306 -15.47 10.20 16.07
CA LEU A 306 -14.36 10.83 16.80
C LEU A 306 -14.86 11.91 17.78
N ARG A 307 -15.80 12.76 17.33
CA ARG A 307 -16.42 13.78 18.21
C ARG A 307 -17.14 13.14 19.39
N SER A 308 -17.90 12.08 19.14
CA SER A 308 -18.62 11.33 20.17
C SER A 308 -17.66 10.63 21.15
N GLY A 309 -16.46 10.22 20.69
CA GLY A 309 -15.38 9.67 21.51
C GLY A 309 -14.63 10.71 22.34
N GLY A 310 -15.01 12.00 22.25
CA GLY A 310 -14.44 13.09 23.04
C GLY A 310 -13.23 13.78 22.40
N ALA A 311 -12.95 13.56 21.13
CA ALA A 311 -11.97 14.35 20.39
C ALA A 311 -12.52 15.75 20.06
N SER A 312 -11.65 16.76 20.07
CA SER A 312 -11.94 18.12 19.62
C SER A 312 -11.71 18.22 18.12
N ILE A 313 -12.76 18.53 17.36
CA ILE A 313 -12.70 18.60 15.90
C ILE A 313 -12.60 20.06 15.45
N GLY A 314 -11.61 20.38 14.60
CA GLY A 314 -11.42 21.72 14.05
C GLY A 314 -11.11 21.69 12.55
N GLU A 315 -11.38 22.79 11.85
CA GLU A 315 -10.97 22.97 10.46
C GLU A 315 -9.52 23.47 10.38
N VAL A 316 -8.78 23.00 9.39
CA VAL A 316 -7.42 23.45 9.10
C VAL A 316 -7.25 23.69 7.59
N SER A 317 -6.37 24.60 7.22
CA SER A 317 -6.03 24.87 5.82
C SER A 317 -4.63 24.36 5.49
N LEU A 318 -4.50 23.67 4.35
CA LEU A 318 -3.24 23.25 3.74
C LEU A 318 -3.14 23.91 2.35
N PRO A 319 -2.85 25.22 2.27
CA PRO A 319 -3.07 26.04 1.07
C PRO A 319 -2.24 25.62 -0.15
N HIS A 320 -1.10 24.92 0.05
CA HIS A 320 -0.28 24.45 -1.07
C HIS A 320 -0.69 23.06 -1.60
N THR A 321 -1.82 22.49 -1.13
CA THR A 321 -2.33 21.17 -1.59
C THR A 321 -2.59 21.15 -3.09
N GLU A 322 -3.01 22.27 -3.70
CA GLU A 322 -3.25 22.38 -5.14
C GLU A 322 -2.00 22.06 -5.99
N TYR A 323 -0.79 22.27 -5.46
CA TYR A 323 0.46 22.01 -6.17
C TYR A 323 1.00 20.58 -5.97
N THR A 324 0.35 19.77 -5.16
CA THR A 324 0.86 18.46 -4.71
C THR A 324 1.12 17.51 -5.87
N ILE A 325 0.15 17.32 -6.75
CA ILE A 325 0.26 16.38 -7.88
C ILE A 325 1.39 16.81 -8.83
N ALA A 326 1.41 18.09 -9.23
CA ALA A 326 2.45 18.60 -10.13
C ALA A 326 3.86 18.46 -9.49
N THR A 327 4.00 18.84 -8.22
CA THR A 327 5.26 18.75 -7.48
C THR A 327 5.73 17.29 -7.35
N TYR A 328 4.82 16.39 -7.01
CA TYR A 328 5.12 14.96 -6.89
C TYR A 328 5.64 14.39 -8.21
N TYR A 329 4.91 14.59 -9.31
CA TYR A 329 5.32 14.01 -10.59
C TYR A 329 6.61 14.61 -11.13
N ILE A 330 6.89 15.90 -10.92
CA ILE A 330 8.17 16.51 -11.26
C ILE A 330 9.33 15.83 -10.49
N LEU A 331 9.20 15.70 -9.18
CA LEU A 331 10.28 15.18 -8.35
C LEU A 331 10.41 13.66 -8.47
N ALA A 332 9.31 12.92 -8.40
CA ALA A 332 9.34 11.47 -8.46
C ALA A 332 9.82 10.94 -9.82
N THR A 333 9.42 11.56 -10.94
CA THR A 333 9.91 11.17 -12.26
C THR A 333 11.37 11.51 -12.47
N ALA A 334 11.85 12.64 -11.94
CA ALA A 334 13.27 13.00 -11.95
C ALA A 334 14.12 11.94 -11.23
N GLU A 335 13.72 11.53 -10.03
CA GLU A 335 14.39 10.47 -9.27
C GLU A 335 14.29 9.11 -9.98
N ALA A 336 13.12 8.76 -10.53
CA ALA A 336 12.90 7.54 -11.29
C ALA A 336 13.84 7.43 -12.48
N SER A 337 14.01 8.49 -13.27
CA SER A 337 14.89 8.48 -14.44
C SER A 337 16.35 8.18 -14.04
N SER A 338 16.81 8.72 -12.91
CA SER A 338 18.14 8.46 -12.36
C SER A 338 18.24 7.04 -11.78
N ASN A 339 17.26 6.60 -10.98
CA ASN A 339 17.27 5.29 -10.34
C ASN A 339 17.21 4.14 -11.37
N LEU A 340 16.39 4.28 -12.42
CA LEU A 340 16.21 3.24 -13.43
C LEU A 340 17.27 3.27 -14.53
N ALA A 341 18.20 4.23 -14.52
CA ALA A 341 19.34 4.28 -15.44
C ALA A 341 20.27 3.05 -15.32
N ARG A 342 20.29 2.41 -14.13
CA ARG A 342 21.10 1.22 -13.87
C ARG A 342 20.65 -0.05 -14.61
N TYR A 343 19.40 -0.09 -15.08
CA TYR A 343 18.83 -1.23 -15.81
C TYR A 343 19.07 -1.04 -17.30
N ASP A 344 20.25 -1.40 -17.75
CA ASP A 344 20.79 -1.11 -19.08
C ASP A 344 20.96 -2.35 -19.96
N GLY A 345 20.69 -3.55 -19.43
CA GLY A 345 20.88 -4.81 -20.12
C GLY A 345 22.34 -5.30 -20.17
N ALA A 346 23.28 -4.57 -19.54
CA ALA A 346 24.69 -4.94 -19.53
C ALA A 346 25.11 -5.72 -18.28
N ARG A 347 24.68 -5.28 -17.09
CA ARG A 347 25.13 -5.81 -15.80
C ARG A 347 24.25 -6.95 -15.31
N TYR A 348 22.94 -6.80 -15.41
CA TYR A 348 21.92 -7.77 -14.98
C TYR A 348 20.56 -7.41 -15.60
N GLY A 349 19.60 -8.33 -15.48
CA GLY A 349 18.27 -8.16 -16.03
C GLY A 349 18.19 -8.49 -17.52
N TYR A 350 17.04 -8.18 -18.12
CA TYR A 350 16.73 -8.46 -19.51
C TYR A 350 17.73 -7.79 -20.46
N ARG A 351 18.31 -8.59 -21.34
CA ARG A 351 19.19 -8.16 -22.44
C ARG A 351 18.58 -8.57 -23.77
N ALA A 352 18.43 -7.61 -24.67
CA ALA A 352 17.90 -7.89 -26.00
C ALA A 352 18.83 -8.75 -26.82
N ASP A 353 18.25 -9.72 -27.54
CA ASP A 353 18.95 -10.52 -28.55
C ASP A 353 19.20 -9.68 -29.81
N LYS A 354 20.17 -10.13 -30.66
CA LYS A 354 20.45 -9.56 -32.00
C LYS A 354 20.70 -8.05 -31.97
N VAL A 355 21.67 -7.64 -31.19
CA VAL A 355 22.15 -6.26 -31.10
C VAL A 355 23.32 -6.04 -32.06
N ARG A 356 23.41 -4.85 -32.67
CA ARG A 356 24.47 -4.47 -33.62
C ARG A 356 25.69 -3.87 -32.92
N ASP A 357 25.41 -3.08 -31.87
CA ASP A 357 26.43 -2.35 -31.12
C ASP A 357 25.94 -2.08 -29.71
N LEU A 358 26.75 -1.43 -28.89
CA LEU A 358 26.43 -1.09 -27.49
C LEU A 358 25.19 -0.20 -27.35
N THR A 359 25.03 0.81 -28.23
CA THR A 359 23.89 1.73 -28.22
C THR A 359 22.61 0.97 -28.57
N ASP A 360 22.66 0.13 -29.59
CA ASP A 360 21.52 -0.72 -30.00
C ASP A 360 21.10 -1.68 -28.86
N MET A 361 22.09 -2.23 -28.12
CA MET A 361 21.83 -3.05 -26.94
C MET A 361 21.06 -2.27 -25.85
N TYR A 362 21.51 -1.08 -25.49
CA TYR A 362 20.81 -0.26 -24.49
C TYR A 362 19.40 0.11 -24.93
N VAL A 363 19.26 0.56 -26.17
CA VAL A 363 17.95 0.98 -26.71
C VAL A 363 16.98 -0.20 -26.73
N LYS A 364 17.38 -1.34 -27.29
CA LYS A 364 16.52 -2.52 -27.41
C LYS A 364 16.19 -3.15 -26.06
N SER A 365 17.16 -3.25 -25.15
CA SER A 365 16.93 -3.84 -23.83
C SER A 365 15.96 -3.00 -23.02
N ARG A 366 16.15 -1.69 -22.97
CA ARG A 366 15.26 -0.78 -22.24
C ARG A 366 13.87 -0.66 -22.88
N SER A 367 13.81 -0.57 -24.22
CA SER A 367 12.54 -0.49 -24.95
C SER A 367 11.71 -1.76 -24.83
N GLY A 368 12.33 -2.93 -24.84
CA GLY A 368 11.67 -4.24 -24.72
C GLY A 368 11.38 -4.65 -23.27
N GLY A 369 12.24 -4.24 -22.33
CA GLY A 369 12.15 -4.62 -20.92
C GLY A 369 11.21 -3.76 -20.08
N PHE A 370 11.07 -2.45 -20.39
CA PHE A 370 10.18 -1.54 -19.65
C PHE A 370 8.82 -1.38 -20.33
N GLY A 371 7.77 -1.33 -19.51
CA GLY A 371 6.42 -1.01 -19.94
C GLY A 371 6.22 0.48 -20.29
N SER A 372 5.04 0.80 -20.81
CA SER A 372 4.74 2.14 -21.37
C SER A 372 4.78 3.24 -20.30
N GLU A 373 4.20 3.00 -19.13
CA GLU A 373 4.14 3.98 -18.04
C GLU A 373 5.54 4.28 -17.48
N VAL A 374 6.36 3.25 -17.27
CA VAL A 374 7.74 3.42 -16.81
C VAL A 374 8.56 4.22 -17.83
N LYS A 375 8.44 3.91 -19.12
CA LYS A 375 9.10 4.68 -20.19
C LYS A 375 8.66 6.14 -20.20
N ARG A 376 7.36 6.42 -20.03
CA ARG A 376 6.82 7.78 -19.93
C ARG A 376 7.46 8.54 -18.77
N ARG A 377 7.52 7.94 -17.57
CA ARG A 377 8.12 8.59 -16.39
C ARG A 377 9.62 8.80 -16.51
N ILE A 378 10.34 7.87 -17.11
CA ILE A 378 11.78 8.03 -17.40
C ILE A 378 11.99 9.21 -18.35
N MET A 379 11.19 9.34 -19.43
CA MET A 379 11.29 10.45 -20.38
C MET A 379 10.96 11.79 -19.72
N LEU A 380 9.88 11.86 -18.94
CA LEU A 380 9.52 13.08 -18.19
C LEU A 380 10.62 13.49 -17.20
N GLY A 381 11.18 12.53 -16.45
CA GLY A 381 12.25 12.79 -15.51
C GLY A 381 13.54 13.25 -16.20
N THR A 382 13.89 12.65 -17.32
CA THR A 382 15.04 13.07 -18.14
C THR A 382 14.86 14.51 -18.65
N TYR A 383 13.66 14.86 -19.10
CA TYR A 383 13.32 16.22 -19.50
C TYR A 383 13.48 17.21 -18.33
N VAL A 384 12.90 16.90 -17.18
CA VAL A 384 12.96 17.73 -15.97
C VAL A 384 14.40 17.99 -15.50
N LEU A 385 15.28 16.99 -15.66
CA LEU A 385 16.69 17.08 -15.25
C LEU A 385 17.63 17.66 -16.35
N SER A 386 17.12 17.92 -17.56
CA SER A 386 17.94 18.40 -18.66
C SER A 386 18.36 19.86 -18.47
N ALA A 387 19.45 20.26 -19.16
CA ALA A 387 19.98 21.60 -19.12
C ALA A 387 18.91 22.65 -19.54
N GLY A 388 18.77 23.71 -18.77
CA GLY A 388 17.77 24.77 -18.96
C GLY A 388 16.43 24.50 -18.27
N TYR A 389 16.09 23.24 -17.96
CA TYR A 389 14.83 22.88 -17.30
C TYR A 389 14.99 22.50 -15.81
N TYR A 390 16.19 22.11 -15.40
CA TYR A 390 16.48 21.72 -14.02
C TYR A 390 16.07 22.80 -12.99
N ASP A 391 16.43 24.06 -13.22
CA ASP A 391 16.09 25.16 -12.32
C ASP A 391 14.60 25.50 -12.37
N ALA A 392 14.01 25.47 -13.56
CA ALA A 392 12.60 25.80 -13.79
C ALA A 392 11.65 24.76 -13.20
N TYR A 393 12.00 23.49 -13.21
CA TYR A 393 11.15 22.39 -12.74
C TYR A 393 11.66 21.74 -11.45
N TYR A 394 12.84 21.10 -11.46
CA TYR A 394 13.31 20.33 -10.32
C TYR A 394 13.55 21.19 -9.07
N ARG A 395 14.36 22.25 -9.21
CA ARG A 395 14.63 23.19 -8.09
C ARG A 395 13.36 23.90 -7.61
N LYS A 396 12.49 24.30 -8.53
CA LYS A 396 11.20 24.88 -8.16
C LYS A 396 10.33 23.87 -7.44
N GLY A 397 10.26 22.63 -7.92
CA GLY A 397 9.55 21.52 -7.26
C GLY A 397 10.04 21.28 -5.82
N GLN A 398 11.37 21.31 -5.58
CA GLN A 398 11.91 21.19 -4.22
C GLN A 398 11.49 22.35 -3.30
N LYS A 399 11.41 23.59 -3.83
CA LYS A 399 10.91 24.74 -3.07
C LYS A 399 9.43 24.58 -2.72
N VAL A 400 8.60 24.15 -3.67
CA VAL A 400 7.17 23.92 -3.43
C VAL A 400 6.96 22.75 -2.45
N ARG A 401 7.75 21.67 -2.57
CA ARG A 401 7.77 20.58 -1.57
C ARG A 401 7.97 21.12 -0.15
N ARG A 402 8.89 22.06 0.02
CA ARG A 402 9.15 22.69 1.34
C ARG A 402 7.95 23.49 1.84
N LEU A 403 7.22 24.18 0.97
CA LEU A 403 5.99 24.88 1.35
C LEU A 403 4.89 23.89 1.78
N ILE A 404 4.69 22.80 1.03
CA ILE A 404 3.75 21.73 1.42
C ILE A 404 4.13 21.14 2.79
N GLN A 405 5.41 20.86 3.03
CA GLN A 405 5.88 20.43 4.35
C GLN A 405 5.51 21.42 5.44
N GLN A 406 5.69 22.72 5.17
CA GLN A 406 5.43 23.78 6.14
C GLN A 406 3.94 23.87 6.50
N ASP A 407 3.03 23.62 5.55
CA ASP A 407 1.59 23.55 5.84
C ASP A 407 1.29 22.49 6.90
N PHE A 408 1.82 21.27 6.72
CA PHE A 408 1.65 20.20 7.71
C PHE A 408 2.32 20.52 9.05
N PHE A 409 3.52 21.09 9.04
CA PHE A 409 4.19 21.52 10.26
C PHE A 409 3.36 22.55 11.05
N ASN A 410 2.71 23.47 10.37
CA ASN A 410 1.86 24.47 11.00
C ASN A 410 0.57 23.80 11.53
N ALA A 411 -0.07 22.92 10.75
CA ALA A 411 -1.24 22.20 11.17
C ALA A 411 -1.00 21.36 12.44
N PHE A 412 0.14 20.67 12.55
CA PHE A 412 0.47 19.86 13.73
C PHE A 412 0.91 20.65 14.98
N LYS A 413 1.00 22.00 14.93
CA LYS A 413 1.08 22.82 16.14
C LYS A 413 -0.27 22.93 16.84
N GLU A 414 -1.35 22.86 16.07
CA GLU A 414 -2.71 23.05 16.55
C GLU A 414 -3.48 21.74 16.71
N PHE A 415 -3.16 20.73 15.90
CA PHE A 415 -3.83 19.44 15.86
C PHE A 415 -2.85 18.29 16.11
N ASP A 416 -3.35 17.23 16.75
CA ASP A 416 -2.56 16.03 17.05
C ASP A 416 -2.58 15.04 15.87
N CYS A 417 -3.69 15.03 15.09
CA CYS A 417 -3.77 14.31 13.81
C CYS A 417 -4.75 15.01 12.85
N LEU A 418 -4.65 14.66 11.57
CA LEU A 418 -5.57 15.13 10.53
C LEU A 418 -6.39 13.96 9.98
N VAL A 419 -7.65 14.22 9.63
CA VAL A 419 -8.57 13.26 8.99
C VAL A 419 -8.91 13.71 7.58
N THR A 420 -8.78 12.81 6.61
CA THR A 420 -9.10 13.06 5.20
C THR A 420 -9.75 11.82 4.57
N PRO A 421 -10.45 11.94 3.43
CA PRO A 421 -10.66 10.80 2.55
C PRO A 421 -9.30 10.24 2.09
N THR A 422 -9.21 8.93 1.85
CA THR A 422 -7.98 8.34 1.28
C THR A 422 -7.93 8.54 -0.23
N SER A 423 -9.08 8.42 -0.90
CA SER A 423 -9.21 8.58 -2.37
C SER A 423 -10.49 9.35 -2.69
N PRO A 424 -10.54 10.10 -3.81
CA PRO A 424 -11.75 10.83 -4.20
C PRO A 424 -12.96 9.95 -4.49
N THR A 425 -12.73 8.70 -4.93
CA THR A 425 -13.76 7.74 -5.31
C THR A 425 -13.47 6.37 -4.72
N THR A 426 -14.43 5.46 -4.76
CA THR A 426 -14.21 4.02 -4.59
C THR A 426 -13.49 3.43 -5.81
N ALA A 427 -13.23 2.11 -5.80
CA ALA A 427 -12.53 1.42 -6.89
C ALA A 427 -13.24 1.61 -8.25
N PHE A 428 -12.51 2.07 -9.26
CA PHE A 428 -12.97 2.27 -10.62
C PHE A 428 -12.80 1.00 -11.49
N ARG A 429 -13.43 0.97 -12.68
CA ARG A 429 -13.33 -0.17 -13.60
C ARG A 429 -11.96 -0.25 -14.24
N ALA A 430 -11.48 -1.48 -14.46
CA ALA A 430 -10.26 -1.71 -15.23
C ALA A 430 -10.36 -1.11 -16.63
N GLY A 431 -9.31 -0.45 -17.11
CA GLY A 431 -9.26 0.25 -18.39
C GLY A 431 -9.85 1.67 -18.38
N GLU A 432 -10.60 2.07 -17.36
CA GLU A 432 -11.32 3.35 -17.32
C GLU A 432 -10.42 4.59 -17.39
N LYS A 433 -9.20 4.49 -16.85
CA LYS A 433 -8.27 5.63 -16.75
C LYS A 433 -6.96 5.43 -17.51
N VAL A 434 -6.82 4.34 -18.27
CA VAL A 434 -5.55 3.99 -18.94
C VAL A 434 -5.15 5.00 -20.02
N ASP A 435 -6.14 5.55 -20.74
CA ASP A 435 -5.90 6.51 -21.82
C ASP A 435 -5.71 7.95 -21.35
N ASP A 436 -5.94 8.24 -20.06
CA ASP A 436 -5.80 9.57 -19.48
C ASP A 436 -4.90 9.52 -18.24
N PRO A 437 -3.58 9.69 -18.39
CA PRO A 437 -2.64 9.66 -17.27
C PRO A 437 -2.96 10.68 -16.17
N LEU A 438 -3.52 11.84 -16.50
CA LEU A 438 -3.87 12.86 -15.52
C LEU A 438 -5.03 12.41 -14.63
N LYS A 439 -6.07 11.77 -15.20
CA LYS A 439 -7.14 11.18 -14.40
C LYS A 439 -6.65 10.06 -13.48
N MET A 440 -5.69 9.26 -13.95
CA MET A 440 -5.05 8.25 -13.09
C MET A 440 -4.30 8.93 -11.94
N TYR A 441 -3.52 9.96 -12.21
CA TYR A 441 -2.72 10.68 -11.21
C TYR A 441 -3.60 11.39 -10.16
N LEU A 442 -4.75 11.90 -10.55
CA LEU A 442 -5.72 12.50 -9.62
C LEU A 442 -6.34 11.49 -8.64
N SER A 443 -6.21 10.18 -8.88
CA SER A 443 -6.64 9.17 -7.91
C SER A 443 -5.82 9.20 -6.61
N ASP A 444 -4.60 9.75 -6.65
CA ASP A 444 -3.67 9.86 -5.52
C ASP A 444 -3.62 11.28 -4.91
N ILE A 445 -4.56 12.17 -5.29
CA ILE A 445 -4.53 13.58 -4.89
C ILE A 445 -4.50 13.78 -3.36
N TYR A 446 -5.12 12.87 -2.60
CA TYR A 446 -5.20 12.96 -1.14
C TYR A 446 -4.07 12.22 -0.41
N THR A 447 -3.26 11.44 -1.12
CA THR A 447 -2.20 10.65 -0.50
C THR A 447 -0.80 11.19 -0.72
N THR A 448 -0.54 11.82 -1.88
CA THR A 448 0.80 12.27 -2.30
C THR A 448 1.38 13.38 -1.41
N SER A 449 0.56 14.23 -0.81
CA SER A 449 0.99 15.31 0.08
C SER A 449 1.75 14.79 1.31
N ALA A 450 1.30 13.68 1.89
CA ALA A 450 1.97 13.04 3.02
C ALA A 450 3.35 12.48 2.65
N ASN A 451 3.54 12.02 1.40
CA ASN A 451 4.86 11.60 0.91
C ASN A 451 5.78 12.81 0.71
N LEU A 452 5.29 13.90 0.12
CA LEU A 452 6.04 15.15 -0.03
C LEU A 452 6.47 15.72 1.32
N ALA A 453 5.58 15.64 2.32
CA ALA A 453 5.85 16.10 3.68
C ALA A 453 6.73 15.12 4.49
N GLY A 454 6.78 13.84 4.10
CA GLY A 454 7.54 12.80 4.81
C GLY A 454 6.87 12.34 6.12
N ILE A 455 5.57 12.61 6.31
CA ILE A 455 4.79 12.29 7.51
C ILE A 455 4.14 10.90 7.43
N PRO A 456 3.78 10.27 8.56
CA PRO A 456 3.06 9.00 8.56
C PRO A 456 1.59 9.18 8.15
N GLY A 457 0.99 8.11 7.64
CA GLY A 457 -0.43 8.06 7.33
C GLY A 457 -0.95 6.63 7.32
N ILE A 458 -2.16 6.45 7.80
CA ILE A 458 -2.86 5.17 7.80
C ILE A 458 -4.21 5.31 7.10
N SER A 459 -4.55 4.36 6.23
CA SER A 459 -5.88 4.23 5.65
C SER A 459 -6.60 3.08 6.32
N ILE A 460 -7.82 3.34 6.79
CA ILE A 460 -8.70 2.33 7.39
C ILE A 460 -10.05 2.32 6.69
N PRO A 461 -10.75 1.18 6.62
CA PRO A 461 -12.12 1.13 6.12
C PRO A 461 -13.05 1.97 7.00
N CYS A 462 -13.95 2.77 6.39
CA CYS A 462 -14.90 3.60 7.12
C CYS A 462 -16.36 3.46 6.62
N GLY A 463 -16.60 2.54 5.70
CA GLY A 463 -17.93 2.26 5.13
C GLY A 463 -17.84 1.69 3.72
N THR A 464 -18.98 1.71 3.04
CA THR A 464 -19.10 1.28 1.64
C THR A 464 -20.00 2.25 0.88
N ASP A 465 -19.79 2.31 -0.44
CA ASP A 465 -20.73 3.01 -1.33
C ASP A 465 -22.02 2.19 -1.59
N SER A 466 -22.92 2.72 -2.40
CA SER A 466 -24.20 2.07 -2.75
C SER A 466 -24.02 0.76 -3.54
N GLN A 467 -22.84 0.50 -4.09
CA GLN A 467 -22.48 -0.74 -4.79
C GLN A 467 -21.81 -1.76 -3.86
N GLY A 468 -21.57 -1.40 -2.58
CA GLY A 468 -20.87 -2.23 -1.60
C GLY A 468 -19.35 -2.17 -1.73
N LEU A 469 -18.80 -1.21 -2.49
CA LEU A 469 -17.35 -1.02 -2.61
C LEU A 469 -16.81 -0.26 -1.39
N PRO A 470 -15.65 -0.66 -0.85
CA PRO A 470 -15.09 -0.04 0.33
C PRO A 470 -14.73 1.44 0.14
N VAL A 471 -14.93 2.20 1.22
CA VAL A 471 -14.46 3.58 1.38
C VAL A 471 -13.39 3.61 2.46
N GLY A 472 -12.26 4.28 2.17
CA GLY A 472 -11.17 4.46 3.13
C GLY A 472 -11.10 5.88 3.68
N LEU A 473 -10.95 5.97 5.01
CA LEU A 473 -10.58 7.18 5.72
C LEU A 473 -9.08 7.16 5.98
N GLN A 474 -8.43 8.30 5.80
CA GLN A 474 -7.01 8.47 6.06
C GLN A 474 -6.78 9.32 7.32
N LEU A 475 -5.91 8.83 8.20
CA LEU A 475 -5.37 9.60 9.32
C LEU A 475 -3.91 9.96 9.00
N LEU A 476 -3.55 11.23 9.19
CA LEU A 476 -2.19 11.74 9.02
C LEU A 476 -1.68 12.23 10.37
N GLY A 477 -0.43 11.91 10.72
CA GLY A 477 0.21 12.29 11.98
C GLY A 477 1.44 13.18 11.77
N GLY A 478 1.93 13.77 12.83
CA GLY A 478 3.21 14.45 12.86
C GLY A 478 4.37 13.48 12.55
N GLN A 479 5.55 14.01 12.20
CA GLN A 479 6.71 13.16 11.94
C GLN A 479 7.06 12.31 13.16
N PHE A 480 7.19 11.02 12.96
CA PHE A 480 7.48 9.99 13.98
C PHE A 480 6.41 9.82 15.05
N ASP A 481 5.20 10.32 14.81
CA ASP A 481 4.05 10.12 15.68
C ASP A 481 3.03 9.12 15.08
N GLU A 482 3.53 7.95 14.70
CA GLU A 482 2.68 6.83 14.28
C GLU A 482 1.74 6.38 15.40
N SER A 483 2.14 6.55 16.67
CA SER A 483 1.35 6.16 17.84
C SER A 483 0.00 6.85 17.90
N THR A 484 -0.06 8.15 17.62
CA THR A 484 -1.31 8.92 17.63
C THR A 484 -2.28 8.43 16.55
N ILE A 485 -1.81 8.27 15.29
CA ILE A 485 -2.69 7.80 14.22
C ILE A 485 -3.14 6.34 14.41
N LEU A 486 -2.30 5.48 14.99
CA LEU A 486 -2.66 4.11 15.33
C LEU A 486 -3.72 4.07 16.44
N LYS A 487 -3.59 4.89 17.49
CA LYS A 487 -4.59 5.03 18.56
C LYS A 487 -5.95 5.45 18.01
N VAL A 488 -5.99 6.47 17.15
CA VAL A 488 -7.23 6.97 16.56
C VAL A 488 -7.84 5.93 15.61
N ALA A 489 -7.01 5.23 14.84
CA ALA A 489 -7.44 4.15 13.95
C ALA A 489 -8.06 2.97 14.73
N ASP A 490 -7.42 2.52 15.83
CA ASP A 490 -7.95 1.45 16.70
C ASP A 490 -9.27 1.84 17.38
N PHE A 491 -9.42 3.12 17.77
CA PHE A 491 -10.69 3.62 18.26
C PHE A 491 -11.78 3.51 17.18
N LEU A 492 -11.55 4.04 15.98
CA LEU A 492 -12.53 4.00 14.88
C LEU A 492 -12.88 2.56 14.48
N GLU A 493 -11.89 1.66 14.41
CA GLU A 493 -12.11 0.24 14.12
C GLU A 493 -13.02 -0.44 15.16
N SER A 494 -12.93 -0.03 16.43
CA SER A 494 -13.77 -0.58 17.50
C SER A 494 -15.16 0.01 17.58
N ALA A 495 -15.38 1.22 17.02
CA ALA A 495 -16.64 1.98 17.09
C ALA A 495 -17.50 1.79 15.81
N SER A 496 -16.99 1.12 14.77
CA SER A 496 -17.64 0.90 13.45
C SER A 496 -18.45 -0.42 13.36
#